data_2c53e7ad3b9fe38a964bc48aa25e71bc
#
_entry.id   2c53e7ad3b9fe38a964bc48aa25e71bc
#
_cell.length_a   1.000
_cell.length_b   1.000
_cell.length_c   1.000
_cell.angle_alpha   90.00
_cell.angle_beta   90.00
_cell.angle_gamma   90.00
#
_symmetry.space_group_name_H-M   'P 1'
#
loop_
_entity.id
_entity.type
_entity.pdbx_description
1 polymer ?
#
loop_
_entity_poly.entity_id
_entity_poly.type
_entity_poly.pdbx_seq_one_letter_code
_entity_poly.pdbx_strand_id
1 'polypeptide(L)'
;MQINPVIRRNTSTGKIMQEIGELVTSRGWESWVAYSRGRDGVPGPESASALKGSKLLPVGSRLSVALHGLETRLLDRHGLGSRLATKRFVKAIKRLDPDVIHIHNIHGYFLNYKILFRYLAECGKPVIWTVHDCWLYTGHCYYYSAANCFKWKTGCKDCCQRREFPSSWFIDRSAANYRDKSESFNSIPKDKLTIVPVSEWMGNELKASFLGKCNIQVIHNGIDTDTFAPQDSAGIRSRYGIGDRKVILGLASIWMKEKGFDDFVELSSMLSEDEVIVMVGRMTEEQKRRLPEGIVTIGRTDNVQQLAALYSAAVAFVNPTWQDNYPTVNLEAMACGTPVITYRTGGSIEAVSEDTGFVVEQGDVRGLLECVRKIEERGKECFSGKCRERALKNFRKQDRYEDYMKLYDNCLKK
;
A
#
# COMPACT_ATOMS: atom_id res chain seq x y z
N MET A 1 14.18 -5.68 -14.39
CA MET A 1 14.37 -6.30 -13.03
C MET A 1 13.58 -5.52 -12.00
N GLN A 2 12.81 -6.19 -11.13
CA GLN A 2 12.04 -5.56 -10.05
C GLN A 2 12.69 -5.82 -8.68
N ILE A 3 12.62 -4.85 -7.75
CA ILE A 3 13.21 -4.94 -6.40
C ILE A 3 12.11 -4.69 -5.36
N ASN A 4 11.83 -5.69 -4.50
CA ASN A 4 10.88 -5.56 -3.40
C ASN A 4 11.29 -6.49 -2.24
N PRO A 5 11.17 -6.08 -0.96
CA PRO A 5 11.59 -6.92 0.16
C PRO A 5 10.80 -8.23 0.29
N VAL A 6 9.56 -8.27 -0.19
CA VAL A 6 8.63 -9.38 0.03
C VAL A 6 7.97 -9.81 -1.28
N ILE A 7 7.97 -11.13 -1.56
CA ILE A 7 7.26 -11.73 -2.70
C ILE A 7 5.92 -12.36 -2.29
N ARG A 8 5.16 -11.73 -1.41
CA ARG A 8 3.87 -12.25 -0.94
C ARG A 8 2.71 -11.70 -1.76
N ARG A 9 1.85 -12.56 -2.29
CA ARG A 9 0.58 -12.15 -2.93
C ARG A 9 -0.42 -11.49 -1.97
N ASN A 10 -0.28 -11.70 -0.68
CA ASN A 10 -1.15 -11.14 0.35
C ASN A 10 -0.69 -9.76 0.87
N THR A 11 0.34 -9.17 0.28
CA THR A 11 0.72 -7.77 0.50
C THR A 11 0.43 -7.00 -0.78
N SER A 12 -0.13 -5.79 -0.69
CA SER A 12 -0.47 -4.97 -1.86
C SER A 12 0.74 -4.76 -2.78
N THR A 13 1.88 -4.37 -2.23
CA THR A 13 3.11 -4.12 -3.01
C THR A 13 3.66 -5.39 -3.66
N GLY A 14 3.63 -6.53 -2.95
CA GLY A 14 4.06 -7.82 -3.48
C GLY A 14 3.15 -8.31 -4.61
N LYS A 15 1.84 -8.11 -4.49
CA LYS A 15 0.86 -8.46 -5.53
C LYS A 15 1.09 -7.61 -6.79
N ILE A 16 1.19 -6.29 -6.65
CA ILE A 16 1.42 -5.36 -7.77
C ILE A 16 2.71 -5.74 -8.52
N MET A 17 3.82 -5.93 -7.79
CA MET A 17 5.09 -6.35 -8.37
C MET A 17 4.97 -7.65 -9.17
N GLN A 18 4.28 -8.67 -8.62
CA GLN A 18 4.10 -9.95 -9.30
C GLN A 18 3.26 -9.82 -10.56
N GLU A 19 2.13 -9.12 -10.50
CA GLU A 19 1.23 -8.96 -11.63
C GLU A 19 1.87 -8.14 -12.76
N ILE A 20 2.68 -7.13 -12.45
CA ILE A 20 3.53 -6.45 -13.44
C ILE A 20 4.55 -7.43 -14.03
N GLY A 21 5.18 -8.29 -13.23
CA GLY A 21 6.11 -9.32 -13.70
C GLY A 21 5.45 -10.33 -14.64
N GLU A 22 4.23 -10.76 -14.33
CA GLU A 22 3.42 -11.64 -15.17
C GLU A 22 3.10 -10.98 -16.53
N LEU A 23 2.75 -9.69 -16.53
CA LEU A 23 2.50 -8.93 -17.77
C LEU A 23 3.78 -8.77 -18.59
N VAL A 24 4.91 -8.45 -17.98
CA VAL A 24 6.22 -8.36 -18.64
C VAL A 24 6.57 -9.67 -19.35
N THR A 25 6.38 -10.81 -18.66
CA THR A 25 6.68 -12.14 -19.26
C THR A 25 5.69 -12.55 -20.34
N SER A 26 4.42 -12.16 -20.22
CA SER A 26 3.42 -12.41 -21.27
C SER A 26 3.71 -11.66 -22.58
N ARG A 27 4.51 -10.58 -22.51
CA ARG A 27 5.02 -9.82 -23.66
C ARG A 27 6.32 -10.38 -24.23
N GLY A 28 6.79 -11.54 -23.74
CA GLY A 28 8.03 -12.17 -24.17
C GLY A 28 9.31 -11.55 -23.58
N TRP A 29 9.19 -10.65 -22.61
CA TRP A 29 10.34 -10.07 -21.93
C TRP A 29 10.79 -10.91 -20.74
N GLU A 30 12.05 -10.83 -20.39
CA GLU A 30 12.58 -11.50 -19.21
C GLU A 30 12.33 -10.68 -17.94
N SER A 31 11.69 -11.30 -16.95
CA SER A 31 11.41 -10.69 -15.66
C SER A 31 12.25 -11.33 -14.53
N TRP A 32 12.93 -10.49 -13.75
CA TRP A 32 13.64 -10.86 -12.54
C TRP A 32 13.07 -10.12 -11.33
N VAL A 33 12.94 -10.81 -10.21
CA VAL A 33 12.50 -10.24 -8.94
C VAL A 33 13.57 -10.44 -7.88
N ALA A 34 14.16 -9.33 -7.43
CA ALA A 34 15.06 -9.31 -6.28
C ALA A 34 14.26 -9.16 -4.99
N TYR A 35 14.45 -10.08 -4.04
CA TYR A 35 13.67 -10.15 -2.81
C TYR A 35 14.50 -10.63 -1.61
N SER A 36 13.98 -10.41 -0.39
CA SER A 36 14.62 -10.89 0.85
C SER A 36 13.78 -11.93 1.58
N ARG A 37 12.45 -11.80 1.56
CA ARG A 37 11.53 -12.66 2.31
C ARG A 37 10.56 -13.35 1.37
N GLY A 38 10.46 -14.67 1.50
CA GLY A 38 9.53 -15.49 0.76
C GLY A 38 8.10 -15.49 1.32
N ARG A 39 7.31 -16.50 0.92
CA ARG A 39 5.87 -16.63 1.24
C ARG A 39 5.57 -16.58 2.75
N ASP A 40 6.45 -17.14 3.58
CA ASP A 40 6.26 -17.23 5.03
C ASP A 40 7.11 -16.23 5.84
N GLY A 41 7.62 -15.19 5.19
CA GLY A 41 8.51 -14.22 5.82
C GLY A 41 9.93 -14.75 5.99
N VAL A 42 10.19 -15.93 5.43
CA VAL A 42 11.47 -16.65 5.51
C VAL A 42 12.22 -16.47 4.18
N PRO A 43 13.50 -16.07 4.18
CA PRO A 43 14.34 -16.14 3.00
C PRO A 43 14.57 -17.60 2.61
N GLY A 44 14.22 -18.01 1.37
CA GLY A 44 14.49 -19.36 0.89
C GLY A 44 13.95 -19.66 -0.51
N PRO A 45 14.52 -20.66 -1.18
CA PRO A 45 14.16 -21.04 -2.55
C PRO A 45 12.77 -21.70 -2.69
N GLU A 46 12.16 -22.16 -1.60
CA GLU A 46 10.85 -22.82 -1.59
C GLU A 46 9.69 -21.90 -2.02
N SER A 47 9.93 -20.60 -2.06
CA SER A 47 8.97 -19.60 -2.57
C SER A 47 8.96 -19.49 -4.10
N ALA A 48 9.84 -20.17 -4.80
CA ALA A 48 10.07 -20.03 -6.24
C ALA A 48 8.89 -20.52 -7.11
N SER A 49 8.10 -21.46 -6.62
CA SER A 49 6.94 -22.02 -7.34
C SER A 49 5.72 -21.08 -7.40
N ALA A 50 5.79 -19.93 -6.71
CA ALA A 50 4.65 -19.02 -6.56
C ALA A 50 4.61 -17.87 -7.58
N LEU A 51 5.71 -17.60 -8.30
CA LEU A 51 5.78 -16.53 -9.30
C LEU A 51 5.69 -17.11 -10.71
N LYS A 52 4.58 -16.86 -11.40
CA LYS A 52 4.43 -17.24 -12.80
C LYS A 52 5.35 -16.36 -13.66
N GLY A 53 6.37 -16.98 -14.25
CA GLY A 53 7.19 -16.37 -15.29
C GLY A 53 8.39 -15.54 -14.84
N SER A 54 8.45 -15.01 -13.61
CA SER A 54 9.61 -14.23 -13.14
C SER A 54 10.68 -15.10 -12.50
N LYS A 55 11.94 -14.85 -12.84
CA LYS A 55 13.10 -15.46 -12.20
C LYS A 55 13.38 -14.77 -10.87
N LEU A 56 13.81 -15.51 -9.86
CA LEU A 56 14.02 -15.02 -8.50
C LEU A 56 15.49 -14.80 -8.18
N LEU A 57 15.79 -13.65 -7.56
CA LEU A 57 17.12 -13.30 -7.06
C LEU A 57 17.05 -13.00 -5.55
N PRO A 58 17.43 -13.94 -4.67
CA PRO A 58 17.41 -13.70 -3.24
C PRO A 58 18.52 -12.71 -2.83
N VAL A 59 18.19 -11.79 -1.92
CA VAL A 59 19.09 -10.76 -1.40
C VAL A 59 19.26 -10.93 0.11
N GLY A 60 20.46 -11.29 0.53
CA GLY A 60 20.80 -11.48 1.93
C GLY A 60 20.36 -12.85 2.47
N SER A 61 20.47 -12.99 3.79
CA SER A 61 20.09 -14.17 4.57
C SER A 61 19.25 -13.76 5.77
N ARG A 62 18.63 -14.72 6.46
CA ARG A 62 17.92 -14.47 7.72
C ARG A 62 18.78 -13.71 8.73
N LEU A 63 20.05 -14.12 8.85
CA LEU A 63 20.99 -13.46 9.76
C LEU A 63 21.25 -12.01 9.34
N SER A 64 21.48 -11.73 8.05
CA SER A 64 21.71 -10.36 7.60
C SER A 64 20.50 -9.45 7.82
N VAL A 65 19.28 -9.98 7.67
CA VAL A 65 18.05 -9.26 7.97
C VAL A 65 17.88 -8.99 9.47
N ALA A 66 18.17 -9.99 10.31
CA ALA A 66 18.10 -9.85 11.76
C ALA A 66 19.11 -8.82 12.30
N LEU A 67 20.36 -8.90 11.83
CA LEU A 67 21.42 -7.93 12.19
C LEU A 67 21.08 -6.52 11.73
N HIS A 68 20.53 -6.34 10.53
CA HIS A 68 20.09 -5.04 10.04
C HIS A 68 18.92 -4.50 10.88
N GLY A 69 17.98 -5.37 11.27
CA GLY A 69 16.88 -5.01 12.17
C GLY A 69 17.40 -4.57 13.55
N LEU A 70 18.40 -5.24 14.09
CA LEU A 70 19.04 -4.86 15.34
C LEU A 70 19.81 -3.52 15.21
N GLU A 71 20.61 -3.35 14.14
CA GLU A 71 21.30 -2.09 13.83
C GLU A 71 20.30 -0.92 13.73
N THR A 72 19.13 -1.14 13.14
CA THR A 72 18.08 -0.13 13.05
C THR A 72 17.55 0.24 14.44
N ARG A 73 17.21 -0.76 15.28
CA ARG A 73 16.66 -0.51 16.62
C ARG A 73 17.63 0.18 17.56
N LEU A 74 18.91 -0.14 17.44
CA LEU A 74 19.94 0.45 18.31
C LEU A 74 20.43 1.80 17.82
N LEU A 75 20.57 2.00 16.50
CA LEU A 75 21.30 3.11 15.91
C LEU A 75 20.49 3.96 14.93
N ASP A 76 19.19 3.70 14.76
CA ASP A 76 18.31 4.34 13.78
C ASP A 76 18.89 4.33 12.34
N ARG A 77 19.42 3.18 11.91
CA ARG A 77 20.11 3.01 10.62
C ARG A 77 19.32 2.17 9.63
N HIS A 78 18.02 2.41 9.55
CA HIS A 78 17.16 1.70 8.62
C HIS A 78 17.55 1.96 7.16
N GLY A 79 17.76 0.87 6.39
CA GLY A 79 18.25 0.95 5.02
C GLY A 79 19.75 1.20 4.87
N LEU A 80 20.55 1.16 5.97
CA LEU A 80 22.00 1.34 5.97
C LEU A 80 22.79 0.08 6.40
N GLY A 81 22.10 -0.95 6.90
CA GLY A 81 22.67 -2.26 7.18
C GLY A 81 22.86 -3.11 5.92
N SER A 82 22.98 -4.44 6.08
CA SER A 82 23.05 -5.43 4.97
C SER A 82 24.11 -5.14 3.90
N ARG A 83 25.24 -4.55 4.27
CA ARG A 83 26.27 -4.04 3.32
C ARG A 83 26.83 -5.12 2.42
N LEU A 84 27.20 -6.30 2.98
CA LEU A 84 27.75 -7.41 2.19
C LEU A 84 26.71 -8.01 1.24
N ALA A 85 25.47 -8.18 1.72
CA ALA A 85 24.36 -8.64 0.91
C ALA A 85 24.13 -7.71 -0.27
N THR A 86 24.12 -6.39 -0.04
CA THR A 86 23.95 -5.40 -1.11
C THR A 86 25.09 -5.39 -2.10
N LYS A 87 26.35 -5.52 -1.65
CA LYS A 87 27.52 -5.63 -2.55
C LYS A 87 27.41 -6.86 -3.46
N ARG A 88 26.99 -8.02 -2.90
CA ARG A 88 26.76 -9.25 -3.69
C ARG A 88 25.61 -9.06 -4.68
N PHE A 89 24.53 -8.41 -4.25
CA PHE A 89 23.39 -8.08 -5.08
C PHE A 89 23.77 -7.16 -6.26
N VAL A 90 24.53 -6.10 -6.00
CA VAL A 90 25.05 -5.21 -7.07
C VAL A 90 25.92 -6.00 -8.06
N LYS A 91 26.77 -6.92 -7.58
CA LYS A 91 27.56 -7.81 -8.46
C LYS A 91 26.65 -8.71 -9.31
N ALA A 92 25.54 -9.18 -8.76
CA ALA A 92 24.55 -9.96 -9.51
C ALA A 92 23.83 -9.12 -10.55
N ILE A 93 23.37 -7.90 -10.23
CA ILE A 93 22.74 -6.99 -11.19
C ILE A 93 23.70 -6.68 -12.36
N LYS A 94 24.98 -6.39 -12.06
CA LYS A 94 26.00 -6.15 -13.10
C LYS A 94 26.16 -7.32 -14.07
N ARG A 95 26.00 -8.57 -13.61
CA ARG A 95 26.08 -9.77 -14.46
C ARG A 95 24.81 -10.00 -15.27
N LEU A 96 23.66 -9.67 -14.68
CA LEU A 96 22.35 -9.79 -15.35
C LEU A 96 22.12 -8.70 -16.38
N ASP A 97 22.77 -7.56 -16.18
CA ASP A 97 22.69 -6.35 -17.02
C ASP A 97 21.26 -6.01 -17.47
N PRO A 98 20.30 -5.81 -16.55
CA PRO A 98 18.91 -5.57 -16.92
C PRO A 98 18.77 -4.24 -17.66
N ASP A 99 17.89 -4.22 -18.67
CA ASP A 99 17.61 -2.99 -19.44
C ASP A 99 16.85 -1.94 -18.63
N VAL A 100 16.01 -2.37 -17.68
CA VAL A 100 15.24 -1.50 -16.76
C VAL A 100 15.33 -2.04 -15.34
N ILE A 101 15.56 -1.14 -14.37
CA ILE A 101 15.52 -1.47 -12.95
C ILE A 101 14.28 -0.80 -12.33
N HIS A 102 13.33 -1.59 -11.83
CA HIS A 102 12.12 -1.10 -11.20
C HIS A 102 12.14 -1.36 -9.69
N ILE A 103 12.16 -0.31 -8.90
CA ILE A 103 12.14 -0.34 -7.45
C ILE A 103 10.70 -0.18 -6.97
N HIS A 104 10.20 -1.11 -6.11
CA HIS A 104 8.98 -0.93 -5.35
C HIS A 104 9.31 -0.46 -3.94
N ASN A 105 9.99 -1.32 -3.17
CA ASN A 105 10.48 -0.95 -1.84
C ASN A 105 11.92 -1.40 -1.66
N ILE A 106 12.72 -0.56 -1.02
CA ILE A 106 14.11 -0.87 -0.64
C ILE A 106 14.32 -0.91 0.87
N HIS A 107 13.32 -0.52 1.64
CA HIS A 107 13.28 -0.69 3.08
C HIS A 107 12.84 -2.13 3.47
N GLY A 108 12.98 -2.52 4.73
CA GLY A 108 12.65 -3.88 5.18
C GLY A 108 13.85 -4.71 5.58
N TYR A 109 14.96 -4.07 5.94
CA TYR A 109 16.18 -4.66 6.54
C TYR A 109 17.01 -5.56 5.61
N PHE A 110 17.01 -5.35 4.29
CA PHE A 110 17.68 -6.26 3.36
C PHE A 110 18.70 -5.58 2.43
N LEU A 111 18.61 -4.27 2.21
CA LEU A 111 19.48 -3.50 1.34
C LEU A 111 20.11 -2.31 2.06
N ASN A 112 21.32 -1.95 1.61
CA ASN A 112 21.96 -0.69 1.93
C ASN A 112 21.74 0.26 0.75
N TYR A 113 20.89 1.29 0.95
CA TYR A 113 20.54 2.20 -0.16
C TYR A 113 21.75 3.01 -0.66
N LYS A 114 22.70 3.40 0.18
CA LYS A 114 23.89 4.14 -0.28
C LYS A 114 24.73 3.33 -1.28
N ILE A 115 24.88 2.02 -1.02
CA ILE A 115 25.63 1.12 -1.92
C ILE A 115 24.85 0.88 -3.20
N LEU A 116 23.54 0.66 -3.10
CA LEU A 116 22.68 0.44 -4.26
C LEU A 116 22.62 1.69 -5.15
N PHE A 117 22.34 2.87 -4.59
CA PHE A 117 22.18 4.11 -5.36
C PHE A 117 23.48 4.60 -5.99
N ARG A 118 24.63 4.36 -5.35
CA ARG A 118 25.93 4.59 -6.01
C ARG A 118 26.04 3.79 -7.32
N TYR A 119 25.65 2.52 -7.29
CA TYR A 119 25.64 1.70 -8.50
C TYR A 119 24.61 2.21 -9.52
N LEU A 120 23.41 2.56 -9.08
CA LEU A 120 22.34 3.05 -9.96
C LEU A 120 22.71 4.38 -10.62
N ALA A 121 23.48 5.24 -9.95
CA ALA A 121 23.99 6.49 -10.51
C ALA A 121 25.02 6.27 -11.63
N GLU A 122 25.76 5.17 -11.56
CA GLU A 122 26.89 4.86 -12.49
C GLU A 122 26.48 3.92 -13.63
N CYS A 123 25.40 3.12 -13.46
CA CYS A 123 25.08 2.03 -14.40
C CYS A 123 24.47 2.48 -15.72
N GLY A 124 24.02 3.73 -15.83
CA GLY A 124 23.40 4.29 -17.04
C GLY A 124 22.03 3.71 -17.41
N LYS A 125 21.51 2.76 -16.64
CA LYS A 125 20.22 2.11 -16.89
C LYS A 125 19.05 2.96 -16.40
N PRO A 126 17.88 2.93 -17.06
CA PRO A 126 16.66 3.54 -16.55
C PRO A 126 16.25 2.92 -15.22
N VAL A 127 15.94 3.78 -14.25
CA VAL A 127 15.42 3.41 -12.94
C VAL A 127 14.02 3.94 -12.78
N ILE A 128 13.07 3.08 -12.50
CA ILE A 128 11.70 3.42 -12.16
C ILE A 128 11.50 3.11 -10.69
N TRP A 129 10.92 4.04 -9.94
CA TRP A 129 10.66 3.84 -8.52
C TRP A 129 9.21 4.08 -8.18
N THR A 130 8.43 2.99 -8.03
CA THR A 130 7.05 3.07 -7.55
C THR A 130 7.03 3.32 -6.04
N VAL A 131 6.33 4.38 -5.65
CA VAL A 131 6.30 4.87 -4.27
C VAL A 131 5.00 4.45 -3.60
N HIS A 132 5.11 3.56 -2.61
CA HIS A 132 3.98 3.01 -1.86
C HIS A 132 3.79 3.63 -0.47
N ASP A 133 4.78 4.35 0.05
CA ASP A 133 4.77 5.01 1.35
C ASP A 133 5.70 6.24 1.38
N CYS A 134 5.70 6.97 2.50
CA CYS A 134 6.44 8.23 2.61
C CYS A 134 7.91 8.06 3.01
N TRP A 135 8.38 6.83 3.27
CA TRP A 135 9.72 6.59 3.81
C TRP A 135 10.85 7.19 2.97
N LEU A 136 10.67 7.22 1.65
CA LEU A 136 11.75 7.68 0.75
C LEU A 136 12.13 9.14 0.97
N TYR A 137 11.18 10.02 1.35
CA TYR A 137 11.45 11.45 1.55
C TYR A 137 11.41 11.91 3.01
N THR A 138 11.15 11.01 3.95
CA THR A 138 11.21 11.29 5.40
C THR A 138 12.57 10.87 5.97
N GLY A 139 12.91 11.35 7.18
CA GLY A 139 14.13 10.93 7.87
C GLY A 139 14.01 9.59 8.58
N HIS A 140 12.78 9.13 8.87
CA HIS A 140 12.55 7.92 9.67
C HIS A 140 11.26 7.20 9.27
N CYS A 141 10.10 7.83 9.44
CA CYS A 141 8.78 7.22 9.40
C CYS A 141 8.29 6.86 7.99
N TYR A 142 7.35 5.91 7.91
CA TYR A 142 6.67 5.53 6.66
C TYR A 142 5.46 6.38 6.36
N TYR A 143 4.85 6.92 7.40
CA TYR A 143 3.75 7.86 7.31
C TYR A 143 3.97 8.96 8.33
N TYR A 144 3.54 10.16 8.01
CA TYR A 144 3.69 11.33 8.86
C TYR A 144 2.33 12.01 9.15
N SER A 145 1.30 11.69 8.35
CA SER A 145 0.01 12.39 8.36
C SER A 145 -0.73 12.22 9.70
N ALA A 146 -0.84 10.99 10.22
CA ALA A 146 -1.51 10.75 11.50
C ALA A 146 -0.80 11.43 12.69
N ALA A 147 0.51 11.66 12.60
CA ALA A 147 1.29 12.41 13.60
C ALA A 147 1.34 13.92 13.31
N ASN A 148 0.71 14.37 12.23
CA ASN A 148 0.71 15.76 11.77
C ASN A 148 2.12 16.37 11.69
N CYS A 149 3.12 15.59 11.23
CA CYS A 149 4.53 15.97 11.24
C CYS A 149 5.03 16.31 9.84
N PHE A 150 5.16 17.58 9.52
CA PHE A 150 5.61 18.08 8.22
C PHE A 150 7.09 18.48 8.17
N LYS A 151 7.91 18.04 9.12
CA LYS A 151 9.35 18.37 9.17
C LYS A 151 10.13 17.95 7.92
N TRP A 152 9.69 16.91 7.24
CA TRP A 152 10.31 16.40 6.00
C TRP A 152 10.36 17.45 4.85
N LYS A 153 9.53 18.49 4.91
CA LYS A 153 9.53 19.58 3.90
C LYS A 153 10.81 20.43 3.96
N THR A 154 11.36 20.59 5.15
CA THR A 154 12.53 21.46 5.40
C THR A 154 13.75 20.72 5.96
N GLY A 155 13.55 19.51 6.48
CA GLY A 155 14.57 18.67 7.08
C GLY A 155 14.07 17.97 8.34
N CYS A 156 14.12 16.65 8.37
CA CYS A 156 13.75 15.87 9.54
C CYS A 156 14.78 16.05 10.67
N LYS A 157 14.27 16.16 11.89
CA LYS A 157 15.03 16.12 13.16
C LYS A 157 14.05 15.90 14.31
N ASP A 158 14.52 15.42 15.44
CA ASP A 158 13.71 15.20 16.65
C ASP A 158 12.40 14.48 16.31
N CYS A 159 12.54 13.23 15.84
CA CYS A 159 11.44 12.47 15.27
C CYS A 159 10.43 12.07 16.35
N CYS A 160 9.20 12.60 16.26
CA CYS A 160 8.11 12.25 17.18
C CYS A 160 7.67 10.78 17.05
N GLN A 161 7.91 10.16 15.89
CA GLN A 161 7.57 8.75 15.62
C GLN A 161 8.78 7.80 15.72
N ARG A 162 9.85 8.19 16.41
CA ARG A 162 11.08 7.38 16.51
C ARG A 162 10.83 5.97 17.05
N ARG A 163 9.85 5.79 17.92
CA ARG A 163 9.50 4.50 18.53
C ARG A 163 8.54 3.68 17.69
N GLU A 164 7.90 4.31 16.69
CA GLU A 164 7.06 3.63 15.72
C GLU A 164 7.92 2.89 14.68
N PHE A 165 7.27 2.15 13.80
CA PHE A 165 8.01 1.40 12.78
C PHE A 165 8.58 2.33 11.68
N PRO A 166 9.90 2.20 11.37
CA PRO A 166 10.93 1.27 11.84
C PRO A 166 11.55 1.73 13.17
N SER A 167 11.18 1.08 14.25
CA SER A 167 11.48 1.53 15.61
C SER A 167 12.98 1.71 15.88
N SER A 168 13.35 2.84 16.51
CA SER A 168 14.65 3.07 17.14
C SER A 168 14.49 3.31 18.63
N TRP A 169 15.24 2.56 19.45
CA TRP A 169 15.03 2.54 20.88
C TRP A 169 15.75 3.68 21.60
N PHE A 170 16.96 4.01 21.17
CA PHE A 170 17.85 4.91 21.88
C PHE A 170 18.20 6.16 21.09
N ILE A 171 18.53 6.02 19.82
CA ILE A 171 19.11 7.07 18.99
C ILE A 171 18.04 7.63 18.02
N ASP A 172 18.00 8.95 17.89
CA ASP A 172 17.32 9.64 16.80
C ASP A 172 18.36 10.08 15.77
N ARG A 173 18.39 9.37 14.65
CA ARG A 173 19.24 9.72 13.53
C ARG A 173 18.46 10.37 12.37
N SER A 174 17.20 10.76 12.59
CA SER A 174 16.30 11.23 11.54
C SER A 174 16.89 12.37 10.70
N ALA A 175 17.62 13.32 11.32
CA ALA A 175 18.29 14.39 10.58
C ALA A 175 19.40 13.87 9.63
N ALA A 176 20.23 12.94 10.10
CA ALA A 176 21.27 12.33 9.27
C ALA A 176 20.69 11.40 8.21
N ASN A 177 19.66 10.62 8.54
CA ASN A 177 18.97 9.77 7.59
C ASN A 177 18.31 10.58 6.46
N TYR A 178 17.73 11.73 6.79
CA TYR A 178 17.14 12.65 5.81
C TYR A 178 18.22 13.16 4.83
N ARG A 179 19.36 13.64 5.32
CA ARG A 179 20.49 14.08 4.48
C ARG A 179 21.05 12.93 3.63
N ASP A 180 21.29 11.77 4.28
CA ASP A 180 21.81 10.58 3.61
C ASP A 180 20.91 10.11 2.45
N LYS A 181 19.59 10.16 2.64
CA LYS A 181 18.60 9.84 1.60
C LYS A 181 18.59 10.89 0.51
N SER A 182 18.55 12.18 0.87
CA SER A 182 18.58 13.28 -0.10
C SER A 182 19.79 13.19 -1.01
N GLU A 183 20.99 13.00 -0.47
CA GLU A 183 22.22 12.82 -1.23
C GLU A 183 22.18 11.58 -2.12
N SER A 184 21.79 10.42 -1.54
CA SER A 184 21.81 9.15 -2.26
C SER A 184 20.77 9.09 -3.37
N PHE A 185 19.53 9.54 -3.12
CA PHE A 185 18.44 9.39 -4.08
C PHE A 185 18.51 10.40 -5.21
N ASN A 186 19.10 11.58 -4.97
CA ASN A 186 19.39 12.57 -6.02
C ASN A 186 20.70 12.29 -6.79
N SER A 187 21.45 11.22 -6.46
CA SER A 187 22.68 10.88 -7.19
C SER A 187 22.45 10.29 -8.58
N ILE A 188 21.26 9.71 -8.82
CA ILE A 188 20.91 9.18 -10.15
C ILE A 188 20.64 10.35 -11.10
N PRO A 189 21.18 10.34 -12.33
CA PRO A 189 20.85 11.34 -13.34
C PRO A 189 19.35 11.46 -13.56
N LYS A 190 18.83 12.68 -13.66
CA LYS A 190 17.38 12.95 -13.69
C LYS A 190 16.66 12.35 -14.89
N ASP A 191 17.36 12.24 -16.02
CA ASP A 191 16.87 11.57 -17.23
C ASP A 191 16.80 10.05 -17.09
N LYS A 192 17.48 9.47 -16.08
CA LYS A 192 17.51 8.05 -15.79
C LYS A 192 16.59 7.62 -14.63
N LEU A 193 16.06 8.56 -13.84
CA LEU A 193 15.15 8.25 -12.72
C LEU A 193 13.74 8.76 -12.98
N THR A 194 12.76 7.86 -12.98
CA THR A 194 11.34 8.20 -12.94
C THR A 194 10.74 7.70 -11.63
N ILE A 195 10.20 8.61 -10.83
CA ILE A 195 9.48 8.30 -9.59
C ILE A 195 7.99 8.18 -9.92
N VAL A 196 7.39 7.07 -9.51
CA VAL A 196 5.99 6.73 -9.82
C VAL A 196 5.18 6.66 -8.53
N PRO A 197 4.59 7.78 -8.05
CA PRO A 197 3.65 7.74 -6.94
C PRO A 197 2.33 7.07 -7.34
N VAL A 198 1.67 6.43 -6.37
CA VAL A 198 0.41 5.70 -6.59
C VAL A 198 -0.83 6.58 -6.46
N SER A 199 -0.66 7.88 -6.18
CA SER A 199 -1.73 8.88 -6.06
C SER A 199 -1.23 10.27 -6.43
N GLU A 200 -2.14 11.16 -6.81
CA GLU A 200 -1.83 12.58 -7.04
C GLU A 200 -1.38 13.25 -5.74
N TRP A 201 -1.99 12.90 -4.60
CA TRP A 201 -1.56 13.37 -3.30
C TRP A 201 -0.08 13.05 -3.07
N MET A 202 0.33 11.79 -3.24
CA MET A 202 1.73 11.38 -3.10
C MET A 202 2.63 12.10 -4.11
N GLY A 203 2.15 12.32 -5.34
CA GLY A 203 2.85 13.08 -6.36
C GLY A 203 3.13 14.53 -5.92
N ASN A 204 2.16 15.18 -5.29
CA ASN A 204 2.30 16.54 -4.77
C ASN A 204 3.24 16.60 -3.57
N GLU A 205 3.20 15.60 -2.68
CA GLU A 205 4.15 15.50 -1.57
C GLU A 205 5.59 15.30 -2.08
N LEU A 206 5.79 14.47 -3.09
CA LEU A 206 7.10 14.28 -3.73
C LEU A 206 7.62 15.56 -4.37
N LYS A 207 6.77 16.32 -5.06
CA LYS A 207 7.14 17.63 -5.64
C LYS A 207 7.57 18.63 -4.55
N ALA A 208 6.98 18.56 -3.36
CA ALA A 208 7.32 19.40 -2.21
C ALA A 208 8.55 18.90 -1.44
N SER A 209 9.08 17.71 -1.74
CA SER A 209 10.22 17.09 -1.06
C SER A 209 11.55 17.41 -1.77
N PHE A 210 12.67 16.92 -1.21
CA PHE A 210 13.98 17.01 -1.86
C PHE A 210 14.05 16.24 -3.21
N LEU A 211 13.04 15.45 -3.55
CA LEU A 211 12.90 14.73 -4.83
C LEU A 211 12.10 15.51 -5.88
N GLY A 212 11.62 16.70 -5.58
CA GLY A 212 10.74 17.49 -6.45
C GLY A 212 11.31 17.87 -7.81
N LYS A 213 12.64 17.72 -7.99
CA LYS A 213 13.32 17.95 -9.27
C LYS A 213 13.45 16.69 -10.15
N CYS A 214 13.02 15.53 -9.67
CA CYS A 214 13.00 14.29 -10.43
C CYS A 214 11.82 14.26 -11.41
N ASN A 215 11.89 13.36 -12.40
CA ASN A 215 10.73 13.06 -13.23
C ASN A 215 9.69 12.31 -12.38
N ILE A 216 8.50 12.89 -12.17
CA ILE A 216 7.42 12.32 -11.37
C ILE A 216 6.23 12.07 -12.29
N GLN A 217 5.80 10.81 -12.37
CA GLN A 217 4.65 10.37 -13.17
C GLN A 217 3.72 9.54 -12.31
N VAL A 218 2.48 9.98 -12.09
CA VAL A 218 1.49 9.23 -11.30
C VAL A 218 0.99 8.03 -12.09
N ILE A 219 0.99 6.85 -11.46
CA ILE A 219 0.29 5.66 -11.93
C ILE A 219 -0.45 5.09 -10.73
N HIS A 220 -1.76 5.20 -10.74
CA HIS A 220 -2.61 4.69 -9.65
C HIS A 220 -2.53 3.18 -9.53
N ASN A 221 -2.78 2.66 -8.32
CA ASN A 221 -2.97 1.22 -8.14
C ASN A 221 -4.22 0.77 -8.87
N GLY A 222 -4.14 -0.42 -9.48
CA GLY A 222 -5.28 -1.09 -10.08
C GLY A 222 -5.75 -2.27 -9.25
N ILE A 223 -6.99 -2.68 -9.48
CA ILE A 223 -7.61 -3.86 -8.87
C ILE A 223 -8.15 -4.82 -9.93
N ASP A 224 -8.37 -6.05 -9.51
CA ASP A 224 -9.02 -7.08 -10.34
C ASP A 224 -10.53 -6.85 -10.36
N THR A 225 -11.01 -6.12 -11.36
CA THR A 225 -12.43 -5.79 -11.51
C THR A 225 -13.28 -6.97 -11.98
N ASP A 226 -12.69 -8.07 -12.40
CA ASP A 226 -13.44 -9.29 -12.75
C ASP A 226 -13.73 -10.10 -11.48
N THR A 227 -12.78 -10.16 -10.57
CA THR A 227 -12.94 -10.78 -9.25
C THR A 227 -13.78 -9.90 -8.30
N PHE A 228 -13.48 -8.59 -8.25
CA PHE A 228 -14.30 -7.63 -7.52
C PHE A 228 -15.39 -7.11 -8.45
N ALA A 229 -16.54 -7.71 -8.37
CA ALA A 229 -17.75 -7.38 -9.10
C ALA A 229 -18.97 -7.59 -8.20
N PRO A 230 -20.12 -6.99 -8.50
CA PRO A 230 -21.37 -7.28 -7.77
C PRO A 230 -21.66 -8.78 -7.74
N GLN A 231 -21.95 -9.30 -6.55
CA GLN A 231 -22.22 -10.73 -6.31
C GLN A 231 -23.44 -10.90 -5.43
N ASP A 232 -24.05 -12.10 -5.50
CA ASP A 232 -25.06 -12.51 -4.52
C ASP A 232 -24.45 -12.58 -3.12
N SER A 233 -25.16 -12.01 -2.15
CA SER A 233 -24.73 -11.90 -0.76
C SER A 233 -25.51 -12.79 0.22
N ALA A 234 -26.52 -13.53 -0.22
CA ALA A 234 -27.36 -14.32 0.66
C ALA A 234 -26.56 -15.35 1.49
N GLY A 235 -25.64 -16.07 0.81
CA GLY A 235 -24.81 -17.06 1.47
C GLY A 235 -23.87 -16.47 2.54
N ILE A 236 -23.30 -15.28 2.28
CA ILE A 236 -22.40 -14.64 3.23
C ILE A 236 -23.16 -14.03 4.42
N ARG A 237 -24.35 -13.49 4.19
CA ARG A 237 -25.25 -12.99 5.25
C ARG A 237 -25.66 -14.10 6.21
N SER A 238 -26.08 -15.25 5.67
CA SER A 238 -26.42 -16.44 6.47
C SER A 238 -25.22 -16.96 7.29
N ARG A 239 -24.05 -17.07 6.63
CA ARG A 239 -22.83 -17.59 7.28
C ARG A 239 -22.40 -16.80 8.52
N TYR A 240 -22.53 -15.47 8.48
CA TYR A 240 -22.09 -14.60 9.58
C TYR A 240 -23.22 -14.08 10.45
N GLY A 241 -24.44 -14.63 10.33
CA GLY A 241 -25.58 -14.24 11.14
C GLY A 241 -25.99 -12.76 10.97
N ILE A 242 -25.77 -12.21 9.80
CA ILE A 242 -26.06 -10.81 9.50
C ILE A 242 -27.58 -10.59 9.36
N GLY A 243 -28.31 -11.60 8.82
CA GLY A 243 -29.73 -11.50 8.53
C GLY A 243 -30.03 -10.39 7.52
N ASP A 244 -31.16 -9.72 7.70
CA ASP A 244 -31.62 -8.64 6.82
C ASP A 244 -31.08 -7.26 7.22
N ARG A 245 -30.23 -7.19 8.25
CA ARG A 245 -29.68 -5.91 8.73
C ARG A 245 -28.87 -5.20 7.63
N LYS A 246 -28.92 -3.90 7.66
CA LYS A 246 -28.12 -3.03 6.80
C LYS A 246 -26.64 -3.09 7.22
N VAL A 247 -25.77 -3.44 6.30
CA VAL A 247 -24.34 -3.67 6.60
C VAL A 247 -23.53 -2.41 6.36
N ILE A 248 -22.85 -1.95 7.37
CA ILE A 248 -21.77 -0.97 7.30
C ILE A 248 -20.45 -1.74 7.38
N LEU A 249 -19.71 -1.80 6.25
CA LEU A 249 -18.52 -2.62 6.14
C LEU A 249 -17.24 -1.84 6.37
N GLY A 250 -16.38 -2.34 7.25
CA GLY A 250 -14.99 -1.89 7.41
C GLY A 250 -14.00 -3.00 7.11
N LEU A 251 -12.85 -2.67 6.52
CA LEU A 251 -11.82 -3.65 6.19
C LEU A 251 -10.41 -3.13 6.43
N ALA A 252 -9.61 -3.93 7.17
CA ALA A 252 -8.19 -3.72 7.34
C ALA A 252 -7.45 -5.06 7.41
N SER A 253 -6.22 -5.16 6.94
CA SER A 253 -5.44 -6.40 7.11
C SER A 253 -5.13 -6.70 8.58
N ILE A 254 -4.87 -5.65 9.34
CA ILE A 254 -4.74 -5.64 10.81
C ILE A 254 -5.40 -4.35 11.28
N TRP A 255 -6.30 -4.46 12.23
CA TRP A 255 -6.94 -3.32 12.83
C TRP A 255 -5.97 -2.61 13.79
N MET A 256 -5.87 -1.31 13.63
CA MET A 256 -5.06 -0.41 14.44
C MET A 256 -5.80 0.94 14.56
N LYS A 257 -5.35 1.81 15.45
CA LYS A 257 -5.91 3.15 15.61
C LYS A 257 -5.92 3.90 14.28
N GLU A 258 -4.82 3.83 13.52
CA GLU A 258 -4.65 4.51 12.23
C GLU A 258 -5.56 3.96 11.12
N LYS A 259 -6.21 2.82 11.35
CA LYS A 259 -7.21 2.25 10.44
C LYS A 259 -8.65 2.49 10.93
N GLY A 260 -8.81 3.37 11.93
CA GLY A 260 -10.12 3.78 12.42
C GLY A 260 -10.81 2.75 13.31
N PHE A 261 -10.04 1.94 14.05
CA PHE A 261 -10.64 0.97 14.99
C PHE A 261 -11.54 1.66 16.02
N ASP A 262 -11.04 2.73 16.65
CA ASP A 262 -11.79 3.47 17.68
C ASP A 262 -12.99 4.22 17.06
N ASP A 263 -12.86 4.71 15.81
CA ASP A 263 -13.95 5.35 15.08
C ASP A 263 -15.11 4.37 14.81
N PHE A 264 -14.83 3.10 14.51
CA PHE A 264 -15.86 2.07 14.38
C PHE A 264 -16.53 1.72 15.72
N VAL A 265 -15.77 1.70 16.81
CA VAL A 265 -16.35 1.50 18.15
C VAL A 265 -17.31 2.63 18.50
N GLU A 266 -16.91 3.88 18.23
CA GLU A 266 -17.78 5.04 18.45
C GLU A 266 -19.00 5.02 17.52
N LEU A 267 -18.82 4.76 16.22
CA LEU A 267 -19.90 4.68 15.23
C LEU A 267 -20.96 3.65 15.64
N SER A 268 -20.54 2.52 16.19
CA SER A 268 -21.46 1.43 16.58
C SER A 268 -22.48 1.86 17.65
N SER A 269 -22.11 2.80 18.52
CA SER A 269 -23.00 3.29 19.59
C SER A 269 -24.12 4.20 19.08
N MET A 270 -24.07 4.59 17.81
CA MET A 270 -25.03 5.51 17.19
C MET A 270 -25.93 4.82 16.15
N LEU A 271 -25.77 3.51 15.96
CA LEU A 271 -26.55 2.73 14.99
C LEU A 271 -27.93 2.34 15.54
N SER A 272 -28.87 2.12 14.64
CA SER A 272 -30.17 1.53 14.91
C SER A 272 -30.12 -0.02 14.92
N GLU A 273 -31.15 -0.67 15.44
CA GLU A 273 -31.22 -2.14 15.57
C GLU A 273 -31.20 -2.88 14.23
N ASP A 274 -31.67 -2.22 13.17
CA ASP A 274 -31.71 -2.76 11.80
C ASP A 274 -30.37 -2.59 11.06
N GLU A 275 -29.34 -2.06 11.71
CA GLU A 275 -28.00 -1.88 11.18
C GLU A 275 -26.97 -2.77 11.87
N VAL A 276 -25.88 -3.05 11.17
CA VAL A 276 -24.76 -3.83 11.72
C VAL A 276 -23.43 -3.39 11.12
N ILE A 277 -22.45 -3.19 11.97
CA ILE A 277 -21.07 -3.06 11.51
C ILE A 277 -20.46 -4.45 11.30
N VAL A 278 -19.86 -4.65 10.14
CA VAL A 278 -19.05 -5.83 9.85
C VAL A 278 -17.60 -5.39 9.69
N MET A 279 -16.73 -5.84 10.59
CA MET A 279 -15.31 -5.53 10.58
C MET A 279 -14.50 -6.73 10.10
N VAL A 280 -13.87 -6.60 8.92
CA VAL A 280 -13.00 -7.65 8.36
C VAL A 280 -11.55 -7.34 8.65
N GLY A 281 -10.80 -8.31 9.20
CA GLY A 281 -9.37 -8.18 9.47
C GLY A 281 -8.96 -8.68 10.85
N ARG A 282 -7.64 -8.83 11.02
CA ARG A 282 -7.09 -9.34 12.27
C ARG A 282 -7.14 -8.29 13.37
N MET A 283 -7.49 -8.73 14.57
CA MET A 283 -7.55 -7.92 15.79
C MET A 283 -6.78 -8.62 16.90
N THR A 284 -6.28 -7.84 17.84
CA THR A 284 -5.75 -8.35 19.11
C THR A 284 -6.90 -8.80 20.02
N GLU A 285 -6.62 -9.66 21.00
CA GLU A 285 -7.64 -10.06 21.98
C GLU A 285 -8.12 -8.89 22.85
N GLU A 286 -7.28 -7.90 23.07
CA GLU A 286 -7.64 -6.65 23.73
C GLU A 286 -8.67 -5.85 22.91
N GLN A 287 -8.42 -5.70 21.60
CA GLN A 287 -9.36 -5.03 20.71
C GLN A 287 -10.70 -5.74 20.65
N LYS A 288 -10.72 -7.07 20.56
CA LYS A 288 -11.98 -7.84 20.56
C LYS A 288 -12.80 -7.64 21.83
N ARG A 289 -12.15 -7.53 23.00
CA ARG A 289 -12.84 -7.26 24.29
C ARG A 289 -13.43 -5.84 24.38
N ARG A 290 -12.91 -4.90 23.60
CA ARG A 290 -13.40 -3.53 23.53
C ARG A 290 -14.58 -3.35 22.56
N LEU A 291 -14.86 -4.34 21.73
CA LEU A 291 -15.96 -4.24 20.77
C LEU A 291 -17.31 -4.37 21.49
N PRO A 292 -18.25 -3.45 21.21
CA PRO A 292 -19.63 -3.57 21.66
C PRO A 292 -20.32 -4.82 21.09
N GLU A 293 -21.35 -5.30 21.78
CA GLU A 293 -22.26 -6.31 21.24
C GLU A 293 -22.90 -5.80 19.96
N GLY A 294 -23.06 -6.69 18.96
CA GLY A 294 -23.67 -6.34 17.68
C GLY A 294 -22.68 -6.05 16.56
N ILE A 295 -21.39 -5.84 16.84
CA ILE A 295 -20.37 -5.79 15.77
C ILE A 295 -20.02 -7.22 15.35
N VAL A 296 -20.16 -7.52 14.05
CA VAL A 296 -19.73 -8.79 13.46
C VAL A 296 -18.26 -8.68 13.06
N THR A 297 -17.41 -9.57 13.60
CA THR A 297 -15.98 -9.59 13.27
C THR A 297 -15.61 -10.80 12.43
N ILE A 298 -14.85 -10.57 11.36
CA ILE A 298 -14.36 -11.60 10.46
C ILE A 298 -12.84 -11.45 10.38
N GLY A 299 -12.10 -12.33 11.04
CA GLY A 299 -10.64 -12.25 11.09
C GLY A 299 -9.96 -12.35 9.71
N ARG A 300 -10.53 -13.17 8.83
CA ARG A 300 -10.13 -13.35 7.42
C ARG A 300 -11.24 -14.08 6.66
N THR A 301 -11.47 -13.70 5.41
CA THR A 301 -12.30 -14.48 4.47
C THR A 301 -11.51 -15.67 3.92
N ASP A 302 -12.19 -16.75 3.56
CA ASP A 302 -11.55 -17.96 3.01
C ASP A 302 -10.97 -17.71 1.61
N ASN A 303 -11.65 -16.85 0.85
CA ASN A 303 -11.25 -16.49 -0.51
C ASN A 303 -11.70 -15.05 -0.86
N VAL A 304 -11.30 -14.60 -2.03
CA VAL A 304 -11.58 -13.25 -2.52
C VAL A 304 -13.05 -13.08 -2.92
N GLN A 305 -13.72 -14.14 -3.35
CA GLN A 305 -15.15 -14.12 -3.72
C GLN A 305 -16.02 -13.81 -2.49
N GLN A 306 -15.71 -14.41 -1.34
CA GLN A 306 -16.39 -14.05 -0.09
C GLN A 306 -16.18 -12.58 0.29
N LEU A 307 -14.99 -12.05 0.04
CA LEU A 307 -14.74 -10.62 0.27
C LEU A 307 -15.56 -9.75 -0.68
N ALA A 308 -15.66 -10.12 -1.96
CA ALA A 308 -16.50 -9.42 -2.93
C ALA A 308 -17.99 -9.50 -2.56
N ALA A 309 -18.44 -10.64 -2.04
CA ALA A 309 -19.82 -10.80 -1.54
C ALA A 309 -20.10 -9.92 -0.30
N LEU A 310 -19.13 -9.76 0.61
CA LEU A 310 -19.23 -8.82 1.73
C LEU A 310 -19.34 -7.36 1.28
N TYR A 311 -18.52 -6.95 0.33
CA TYR A 311 -18.65 -5.62 -0.29
C TYR A 311 -20.04 -5.46 -0.91
N SER A 312 -20.51 -6.44 -1.68
CA SER A 312 -21.82 -6.40 -2.33
C SER A 312 -22.99 -6.36 -1.34
N ALA A 313 -22.85 -7.03 -0.17
CA ALA A 313 -23.82 -7.02 0.93
C ALA A 313 -23.96 -5.65 1.61
N ALA A 314 -22.90 -4.83 1.59
CA ALA A 314 -22.84 -3.61 2.36
C ALA A 314 -23.68 -2.49 1.73
N VAL A 315 -24.39 -1.73 2.56
CA VAL A 315 -25.02 -0.45 2.18
C VAL A 315 -23.94 0.58 1.86
N ALA A 316 -22.93 0.64 2.70
CA ALA A 316 -21.76 1.49 2.52
C ALA A 316 -20.48 0.78 2.98
N PHE A 317 -19.37 1.05 2.29
CA PHE A 317 -18.04 0.74 2.76
C PHE A 317 -17.46 1.98 3.44
N VAL A 318 -17.13 1.85 4.74
CA VAL A 318 -16.57 2.94 5.54
C VAL A 318 -15.08 2.67 5.74
N ASN A 319 -14.25 3.64 5.35
CA ASN A 319 -12.80 3.59 5.52
C ASN A 319 -12.31 4.83 6.30
N PRO A 320 -12.44 4.85 7.62
CA PRO A 320 -12.05 5.97 8.47
C PRO A 320 -10.54 5.93 8.75
N THR A 321 -9.74 5.79 7.70
CA THR A 321 -8.29 5.68 7.84
C THR A 321 -7.66 7.04 8.15
N TRP A 322 -6.76 7.08 9.14
CA TRP A 322 -6.00 8.26 9.55
C TRP A 322 -4.72 8.45 8.73
N GLN A 323 -4.31 7.40 8.01
CA GLN A 323 -3.19 7.45 7.08
C GLN A 323 -3.29 6.37 6.01
N ASP A 324 -3.29 6.80 4.76
CA ASP A 324 -3.20 5.92 3.59
C ASP A 324 -2.74 6.72 2.37
N ASN A 325 -2.05 6.06 1.45
CA ASN A 325 -1.59 6.70 0.23
C ASN A 325 -2.56 6.53 -0.93
N TYR A 326 -3.13 5.35 -1.08
CA TYR A 326 -4.13 5.02 -2.09
C TYR A 326 -4.76 3.66 -1.77
N PRO A 327 -5.77 3.60 -0.88
CA PRO A 327 -6.31 2.35 -0.37
C PRO A 327 -7.06 1.56 -1.45
N THR A 328 -6.55 0.40 -1.82
CA THR A 328 -7.20 -0.48 -2.82
C THR A 328 -8.56 -0.99 -2.35
N VAL A 329 -8.81 -1.03 -1.05
CA VAL A 329 -10.11 -1.43 -0.46
C VAL A 329 -11.26 -0.50 -0.89
N ASN A 330 -10.98 0.81 -1.08
CA ASN A 330 -11.97 1.74 -1.64
C ASN A 330 -12.33 1.38 -3.08
N LEU A 331 -11.32 0.99 -3.87
CA LEU A 331 -11.49 0.61 -5.26
C LEU A 331 -12.26 -0.72 -5.38
N GLU A 332 -11.94 -1.67 -4.51
CA GLU A 332 -12.58 -2.98 -4.41
C GLU A 332 -14.07 -2.84 -4.06
N ALA A 333 -14.40 -1.98 -3.08
CA ALA A 333 -15.78 -1.67 -2.71
C ALA A 333 -16.58 -1.10 -3.90
N MET A 334 -16.02 -0.08 -4.57
CA MET A 334 -16.67 0.51 -5.75
C MET A 334 -16.83 -0.50 -6.89
N ALA A 335 -15.84 -1.36 -7.10
CA ALA A 335 -15.94 -2.40 -8.14
C ALA A 335 -17.09 -3.39 -7.86
N CYS A 336 -17.38 -3.65 -6.58
CA CYS A 336 -18.55 -4.44 -6.14
C CYS A 336 -19.87 -3.62 -6.11
N GLY A 337 -19.88 -2.40 -6.60
CA GLY A 337 -21.07 -1.54 -6.63
C GLY A 337 -21.43 -0.94 -5.25
N THR A 338 -20.47 -0.79 -4.36
CA THR A 338 -20.71 -0.29 -3.00
C THR A 338 -20.12 1.11 -2.84
N PRO A 339 -20.95 2.09 -2.44
CA PRO A 339 -20.48 3.45 -2.20
C PRO A 339 -19.51 3.52 -1.03
N VAL A 340 -18.54 4.43 -1.15
CA VAL A 340 -17.42 4.57 -0.21
C VAL A 340 -17.57 5.83 0.62
N ILE A 341 -17.45 5.69 1.92
CA ILE A 341 -17.31 6.82 2.85
C ILE A 341 -15.89 6.77 3.41
N THR A 342 -15.12 7.83 3.24
CA THR A 342 -13.73 7.84 3.72
C THR A 342 -13.37 9.19 4.35
N TYR A 343 -12.40 9.17 5.26
CA TYR A 343 -11.84 10.42 5.78
C TYR A 343 -11.02 11.15 4.72
N ARG A 344 -10.92 12.48 4.85
CA ARG A 344 -10.02 13.34 4.07
C ARG A 344 -8.57 13.05 4.46
N THR A 345 -8.02 11.96 3.93
CA THR A 345 -6.71 11.43 4.29
C THR A 345 -5.94 11.00 3.04
N GLY A 346 -4.78 11.62 2.82
CA GLY A 346 -3.86 11.22 1.75
C GLY A 346 -4.56 11.08 0.40
N GLY A 347 -4.22 10.03 -0.35
CA GLY A 347 -4.88 9.70 -1.61
C GLY A 347 -6.18 8.91 -1.46
N SER A 348 -6.70 8.70 -0.24
CA SER A 348 -7.96 7.96 -0.03
C SER A 348 -9.15 8.64 -0.71
N ILE A 349 -9.13 9.97 -0.77
CA ILE A 349 -10.19 10.78 -1.36
C ILE A 349 -10.25 10.70 -2.90
N GLU A 350 -9.15 10.38 -3.56
CA GLU A 350 -9.05 10.41 -5.03
C GLU A 350 -9.94 9.36 -5.72
N ALA A 351 -10.22 8.29 -5.01
CA ALA A 351 -11.13 7.26 -5.50
C ALA A 351 -12.60 7.75 -5.53
N VAL A 352 -13.02 8.62 -4.61
CA VAL A 352 -14.41 8.99 -4.36
C VAL A 352 -14.83 10.22 -5.19
N SER A 353 -16.04 10.18 -5.73
CA SER A 353 -16.74 11.31 -6.36
C SER A 353 -18.15 11.41 -5.75
N GLU A 354 -18.84 12.52 -5.99
CA GLU A 354 -20.17 12.80 -5.43
C GLU A 354 -21.23 11.73 -5.72
N ASP A 355 -21.06 10.99 -6.82
CA ASP A 355 -21.98 9.90 -7.25
C ASP A 355 -21.50 8.53 -6.76
N THR A 356 -20.36 8.43 -6.10
CA THR A 356 -19.78 7.13 -5.67
C THR A 356 -19.54 7.05 -4.17
N GLY A 357 -19.83 8.14 -3.44
CA GLY A 357 -19.67 8.15 -1.99
C GLY A 357 -19.41 9.53 -1.41
N PHE A 358 -18.81 9.55 -0.23
CA PHE A 358 -18.61 10.79 0.52
C PHE A 358 -17.21 10.86 1.14
N VAL A 359 -16.70 12.07 1.25
CA VAL A 359 -15.46 12.40 1.97
C VAL A 359 -15.84 13.18 3.22
N VAL A 360 -15.41 12.71 4.37
CA VAL A 360 -15.69 13.27 5.70
C VAL A 360 -14.38 13.77 6.31
N GLU A 361 -14.43 14.81 7.12
CA GLU A 361 -13.24 15.31 7.80
C GLU A 361 -12.71 14.25 8.80
N GLN A 362 -11.40 14.21 8.97
CA GLN A 362 -10.74 13.19 9.77
C GLN A 362 -11.17 13.29 11.25
N GLY A 363 -11.67 12.18 11.81
CA GLY A 363 -12.18 12.11 13.19
C GLY A 363 -13.64 12.54 13.36
N ASP A 364 -14.33 12.94 12.30
CA ASP A 364 -15.77 13.27 12.36
C ASP A 364 -16.62 11.99 12.19
N VAL A 365 -16.77 11.24 13.28
CA VAL A 365 -17.56 10.00 13.29
C VAL A 365 -19.05 10.26 13.06
N ARG A 366 -19.56 11.40 13.52
CA ARG A 366 -20.97 11.79 13.23
C ARG A 366 -21.18 12.05 11.75
N GLY A 367 -20.24 12.72 11.11
CA GLY A 367 -20.24 12.90 9.65
C GLY A 367 -20.22 11.58 8.87
N LEU A 368 -19.52 10.54 9.39
CA LEU A 368 -19.60 9.19 8.80
C LEU A 368 -21.04 8.66 8.86
N LEU A 369 -21.70 8.74 10.02
CA LEU A 369 -23.07 8.29 10.19
C LEU A 369 -24.03 9.06 9.28
N GLU A 370 -23.93 10.40 9.23
CA GLU A 370 -24.75 11.22 8.34
C GLU A 370 -24.63 10.80 6.87
N CYS A 371 -23.42 10.45 6.44
CA CYS A 371 -23.19 9.95 5.09
C CYS A 371 -23.81 8.56 4.87
N VAL A 372 -23.77 7.67 5.87
CA VAL A 372 -24.51 6.39 5.83
C VAL A 372 -26.00 6.66 5.65
N ARG A 373 -26.60 7.56 6.46
CA ARG A 373 -28.01 7.93 6.35
C ARG A 373 -28.40 8.48 4.98
N LYS A 374 -27.56 9.34 4.40
CA LYS A 374 -27.76 9.86 3.03
C LYS A 374 -27.77 8.74 1.98
N ILE A 375 -26.94 7.70 2.14
CA ILE A 375 -26.94 6.54 1.24
C ILE A 375 -28.23 5.72 1.43
N GLU A 376 -28.65 5.51 2.68
CA GLU A 376 -29.89 4.78 2.98
C GLU A 376 -31.13 5.48 2.44
N GLU A 377 -31.26 6.80 2.66
CA GLU A 377 -32.37 7.61 2.17
C GLU A 377 -32.47 7.61 0.64
N ARG A 378 -31.33 7.69 -0.06
CA ARG A 378 -31.29 7.69 -1.52
C ARG A 378 -31.40 6.30 -2.14
N GLY A 379 -31.15 5.26 -1.36
CA GLY A 379 -30.98 3.88 -1.81
C GLY A 379 -29.58 3.62 -2.40
N LYS A 380 -28.96 2.50 -1.99
CA LYS A 380 -27.64 2.07 -2.52
C LYS A 380 -27.63 1.99 -4.04
N GLU A 381 -28.73 1.62 -4.64
CA GLU A 381 -28.93 1.42 -6.08
C GLU A 381 -28.60 2.69 -6.88
N CYS A 382 -28.85 3.87 -6.30
CA CYS A 382 -28.50 5.15 -6.92
C CYS A 382 -26.99 5.35 -7.09
N PHE A 383 -26.18 4.66 -6.29
CA PHE A 383 -24.72 4.74 -6.32
C PHE A 383 -24.08 3.57 -7.06
N SER A 384 -24.68 2.37 -6.97
CA SER A 384 -24.04 1.11 -7.36
C SER A 384 -23.57 1.10 -8.81
N GLY A 385 -24.39 1.56 -9.73
CA GLY A 385 -24.03 1.65 -11.15
C GLY A 385 -22.83 2.58 -11.38
N LYS A 386 -22.83 3.75 -10.73
CA LYS A 386 -21.76 4.75 -10.83
C LYS A 386 -20.45 4.28 -10.19
N CYS A 387 -20.53 3.60 -9.04
CA CYS A 387 -19.38 2.97 -8.41
C CYS A 387 -18.71 1.96 -9.35
N ARG A 388 -19.51 1.06 -9.93
CA ARG A 388 -19.04 0.05 -10.88
C ARG A 388 -18.44 0.67 -12.13
N GLU A 389 -19.11 1.62 -12.74
CA GLU A 389 -18.66 2.35 -13.94
C GLU A 389 -17.28 3.02 -13.68
N ARG A 390 -17.18 3.75 -12.55
CA ARG A 390 -15.94 4.42 -12.16
C ARG A 390 -14.80 3.41 -11.96
N ALA A 391 -15.08 2.29 -11.30
CA ALA A 391 -14.09 1.23 -11.08
C ALA A 391 -13.58 0.64 -12.40
N LEU A 392 -14.48 0.33 -13.34
CA LEU A 392 -14.13 -0.21 -14.64
C LEU A 392 -13.35 0.78 -15.49
N LYS A 393 -13.70 2.07 -15.42
CA LYS A 393 -13.04 3.12 -16.22
C LYS A 393 -11.64 3.47 -15.70
N ASN A 394 -11.44 3.51 -14.36
CA ASN A 394 -10.24 4.13 -13.79
C ASN A 394 -9.34 3.17 -13.04
N PHE A 395 -9.85 2.02 -12.57
CA PHE A 395 -9.14 1.20 -11.57
C PHE A 395 -8.84 -0.22 -12.04
N ARG A 396 -9.08 -0.56 -13.30
CA ARG A 396 -8.74 -1.88 -13.84
C ARG A 396 -7.23 -2.09 -13.77
N LYS A 397 -6.79 -3.18 -13.14
CA LYS A 397 -5.36 -3.50 -13.02
C LYS A 397 -4.67 -3.64 -14.38
N GLN A 398 -5.38 -4.19 -15.38
CA GLN A 398 -4.84 -4.34 -16.73
C GLN A 398 -4.41 -2.98 -17.30
N ASP A 399 -5.25 -1.96 -17.19
CA ASP A 399 -4.95 -0.63 -17.71
C ASP A 399 -3.80 0.04 -16.93
N ARG A 400 -3.78 -0.11 -15.61
CA ARG A 400 -2.70 0.46 -14.76
C ARG A 400 -1.37 -0.22 -15.00
N TYR A 401 -1.34 -1.54 -15.22
CA TYR A 401 -0.09 -2.24 -15.53
C TYR A 401 0.37 -1.99 -16.96
N GLU A 402 -0.54 -1.73 -17.90
CA GLU A 402 -0.18 -1.24 -19.24
C GLU A 402 0.49 0.13 -19.20
N ASP A 403 0.13 1.01 -18.25
CA ASP A 403 0.83 2.28 -18.08
C ASP A 403 2.29 2.08 -17.65
N TYR A 404 2.60 1.04 -16.86
CA TYR A 404 3.98 0.65 -16.57
C TYR A 404 4.69 0.09 -17.81
N MET A 405 4.01 -0.69 -18.65
CA MET A 405 4.62 -1.18 -19.90
C MET A 405 4.97 -0.03 -20.84
N LYS A 406 4.07 0.94 -21.02
CA LYS A 406 4.35 2.17 -21.79
C LYS A 406 5.54 2.94 -21.21
N LEU A 407 5.64 3.01 -19.88
CA LEU A 407 6.77 3.66 -19.21
C LEU A 407 8.08 2.93 -19.48
N TYR A 408 8.09 1.58 -19.44
CA TYR A 408 9.27 0.77 -19.79
C TYR A 408 9.67 1.00 -21.25
N ASP A 409 8.73 0.94 -22.20
CA ASP A 409 8.98 1.18 -23.62
C ASP A 409 9.59 2.57 -23.87
N ASN A 410 9.07 3.59 -23.19
CA ASN A 410 9.60 4.96 -23.28
C ASN A 410 11.01 5.09 -22.71
N CYS A 411 11.34 4.34 -21.67
CA CYS A 411 12.68 4.30 -21.10
C CYS A 411 13.69 3.61 -22.01
N LEU A 412 13.26 2.60 -22.77
CA LEU A 412 14.13 1.83 -23.68
C LEU A 412 14.37 2.53 -25.03
N LYS A 413 13.53 3.50 -25.42
CA LYS A 413 13.68 4.28 -26.64
C LYS A 413 14.65 5.48 -26.48
N LYS A 414 15.01 5.84 -25.25
CA LYS A 414 15.96 6.91 -24.89
C LYS A 414 17.36 6.35 -24.65
#